data_581685e582174183f9c5693a56a67823
#
_entry.id   581685e582174183f9c5693a56a67823
#
_cell.length_a   1.000
_cell.length_b   1.000
_cell.length_c   1.000
_cell.angle_alpha   90.00
_cell.angle_beta   90.00
_cell.angle_gamma   90.00
#
_symmetry.space_group_name_H-M   'P 1'
#
loop_
_entity.id
_entity.type
_entity.pdbx_description
1 polymer ?
#
loop_
_entity_poly.entity_id
_entity_poly.type
_entity_poly.pdbx_seq_one_letter_code
_entity_poly.pdbx_strand_id
1 'polypeptide(L)'
;YRKIFLTFLTVIIAYTIFIMVIVINNEVNQRKTEQTTQSIMTLENSAFRIDQQLRFALNSMKSLATKESIILFSQSTESDYALFSAMYDEIRENYLLMNQFEYSIGILNPENHIIVSSDGYFVYNDFFSFLNIETKAGLLSEMLADASFSSSIFETLDKRLIMLHKEQVENQTLYFFAYWKKNELLSPMNQEIQVTDHQ
;
A
#
# COMPACT_ATOMS: atom_id res chain seq x y z
N TYR A 1 59.92 22.99 -42.45
CA TYR A 1 58.45 23.00 -42.57
C TYR A 1 57.82 21.73 -41.98
N ARG A 2 58.31 20.52 -42.23
CA ARG A 2 57.71 19.24 -41.76
C ARG A 2 57.69 19.12 -40.25
N LYS A 3 58.67 19.57 -39.49
CA LYS A 3 58.73 19.56 -38.03
C LYS A 3 57.70 20.52 -37.43
N ILE A 4 57.54 21.71 -37.97
CA ILE A 4 56.56 22.72 -37.51
C ILE A 4 55.12 22.21 -37.71
N PHE A 5 54.84 21.61 -38.86
CA PHE A 5 53.55 21.02 -39.16
C PHE A 5 53.21 19.91 -38.21
N LEU A 6 54.13 18.99 -37.88
CA LEU A 6 53.93 17.89 -36.95
C LEU A 6 53.64 18.39 -35.52
N THR A 7 54.35 19.42 -35.07
CA THR A 7 54.12 20.02 -33.75
C THR A 7 52.75 20.69 -33.69
N PHE A 8 52.32 21.36 -34.74
CA PHE A 8 51.01 22.00 -34.77
C PHE A 8 49.91 20.97 -34.80
N LEU A 9 50.03 19.85 -35.50
CA LEU A 9 49.12 18.75 -35.56
C LEU A 9 48.97 18.05 -34.20
N THR A 10 50.07 17.82 -33.48
CA THR A 10 50.01 17.22 -32.14
C THR A 10 49.32 18.12 -31.13
N VAL A 11 49.49 19.43 -31.18
CA VAL A 11 48.80 20.38 -30.32
C VAL A 11 47.30 20.38 -30.59
N ILE A 12 46.87 20.35 -31.85
CA ILE A 12 45.45 20.30 -32.22
C ILE A 12 44.83 19.00 -31.72
N ILE A 13 45.47 17.86 -31.92
CA ILE A 13 44.99 16.55 -31.45
C ILE A 13 44.85 16.56 -29.92
N ALA A 14 45.86 17.01 -29.19
CA ALA A 14 45.83 17.09 -27.73
C ALA A 14 44.66 17.97 -27.21
N TYR A 15 44.47 19.13 -27.86
CA TYR A 15 43.38 20.04 -27.52
C TYR A 15 42.01 19.43 -27.79
N THR A 16 41.84 18.73 -28.92
CA THR A 16 40.58 18.04 -29.27
C THR A 16 40.26 16.93 -28.27
N ILE A 17 41.28 16.13 -27.89
CA ILE A 17 41.10 15.09 -26.86
C ILE A 17 40.71 15.72 -25.52
N PHE A 18 41.33 16.80 -25.11
CA PHE A 18 41.01 17.49 -23.86
C PHE A 18 39.57 18.00 -23.82
N ILE A 19 39.12 18.65 -24.90
CA ILE A 19 37.72 19.09 -25.01
C ILE A 19 36.77 17.90 -24.96
N MET A 20 37.06 16.81 -25.68
CA MET A 20 36.24 15.62 -25.72
C MET A 20 36.08 14.99 -24.32
N VAL A 21 37.16 14.94 -23.53
CA VAL A 21 37.09 14.45 -22.13
C VAL A 21 36.20 15.33 -21.26
N ILE A 22 36.29 16.66 -21.40
CA ILE A 22 35.43 17.58 -20.65
C ILE A 22 33.95 17.39 -21.02
N VAL A 23 33.65 17.30 -22.32
CA VAL A 23 32.27 17.12 -22.80
C VAL A 23 31.69 15.80 -22.29
N ILE A 24 32.43 14.70 -22.44
CA ILE A 24 31.99 13.38 -21.97
C ILE A 24 31.75 13.40 -20.44
N ASN A 25 32.65 14.00 -19.68
CA ASN A 25 32.51 14.06 -18.22
C ASN A 25 31.28 14.88 -17.80
N ASN A 26 31.01 15.99 -18.46
CA ASN A 26 29.80 16.79 -18.24
C ASN A 26 28.53 16.02 -18.59
N GLU A 27 28.53 15.33 -19.73
CA GLU A 27 27.37 14.53 -20.17
C GLU A 27 27.08 13.39 -19.22
N VAL A 28 28.10 12.66 -18.75
CA VAL A 28 27.96 11.61 -17.74
C VAL A 28 27.41 12.15 -16.42
N ASN A 29 27.91 13.30 -15.97
CA ASN A 29 27.42 13.92 -14.74
C ASN A 29 25.96 14.41 -14.87
N GLN A 30 25.59 15.00 -16.01
CA GLN A 30 24.21 15.39 -16.28
C GLN A 30 23.27 14.17 -16.26
N ARG A 31 23.60 13.09 -16.98
CA ARG A 31 22.81 11.86 -17.01
C ARG A 31 22.62 11.25 -15.60
N LYS A 32 23.69 11.23 -14.79
CA LYS A 32 23.59 10.76 -13.39
C LYS A 32 22.63 11.62 -12.57
N THR A 33 22.69 12.94 -12.71
CA THR A 33 21.81 13.86 -12.00
C THR A 33 20.37 13.69 -12.44
N GLU A 34 20.12 13.56 -13.74
CA GLU A 34 18.79 13.34 -14.31
C GLU A 34 18.18 12.00 -13.83
N GLN A 35 18.96 10.91 -13.88
CA GLN A 35 18.53 9.61 -13.38
C GLN A 35 18.19 9.64 -11.88
N THR A 36 19.03 10.30 -11.08
CA THR A 36 18.79 10.43 -9.64
C THR A 36 17.51 11.24 -9.39
N THR A 37 17.32 12.35 -10.11
CA THR A 37 16.13 13.18 -9.98
C THR A 37 14.87 12.44 -10.40
N GLN A 38 14.90 11.70 -11.51
CA GLN A 38 13.78 10.86 -11.94
C GLN A 38 13.45 9.77 -10.92
N SER A 39 14.47 9.10 -10.38
CA SER A 39 14.26 8.06 -9.35
C SER A 39 13.62 8.64 -8.08
N ILE A 40 14.04 9.83 -7.64
CA ILE A 40 13.46 10.51 -6.49
C ILE A 40 11.98 10.87 -6.77
N MET A 41 11.69 11.49 -7.93
CA MET A 41 10.32 11.84 -8.30
C MET A 41 9.40 10.62 -8.38
N THR A 42 9.90 9.51 -8.89
CA THR A 42 9.21 8.22 -8.96
C THR A 42 8.87 7.70 -7.57
N LEU A 43 9.85 7.71 -6.65
CA LEU A 43 9.64 7.29 -5.26
C LEU A 43 8.64 8.19 -4.54
N GLU A 44 8.72 9.51 -4.72
CA GLU A 44 7.78 10.47 -4.13
C GLU A 44 6.35 10.25 -4.65
N ASN A 45 6.19 10.06 -5.96
CA ASN A 45 4.88 9.76 -6.56
C ASN A 45 4.30 8.43 -6.03
N SER A 46 5.14 7.41 -5.91
CA SER A 46 4.72 6.10 -5.38
C SER A 46 4.32 6.20 -3.91
N ALA A 47 5.10 6.91 -3.10
CA ALA A 47 4.77 7.15 -1.69
C ALA A 47 3.45 7.93 -1.55
N PHE A 48 3.24 8.95 -2.37
CA PHE A 48 1.99 9.71 -2.39
C PHE A 48 0.79 8.85 -2.76
N ARG A 49 0.91 7.97 -3.75
CA ARG A 49 -0.17 7.04 -4.14
C ARG A 49 -0.50 6.06 -3.03
N ILE A 50 0.50 5.52 -2.33
CA ILE A 50 0.30 4.65 -1.17
C ILE A 50 -0.43 5.40 -0.05
N ASP A 51 0.02 6.62 0.29
CA ASP A 51 -0.64 7.45 1.30
C ASP A 51 -2.10 7.74 0.94
N GLN A 52 -2.38 8.05 -0.32
CA GLN A 52 -3.76 8.20 -0.80
C GLN A 52 -4.59 6.93 -0.60
N GLN A 53 -4.08 5.76 -0.96
CA GLN A 53 -4.80 4.50 -0.80
C GLN A 53 -5.11 4.20 0.67
N LEU A 54 -4.14 4.42 1.57
CA LEU A 54 -4.33 4.25 3.00
C LEU A 54 -5.38 5.21 3.57
N ARG A 55 -5.35 6.48 3.16
CA ARG A 55 -6.37 7.47 3.55
C ARG A 55 -7.75 7.12 3.03
N PHE A 56 -7.84 6.64 1.81
CA PHE A 56 -9.12 6.18 1.25
C PHE A 56 -9.66 4.99 2.03
N ALA A 57 -8.84 3.99 2.34
CA ALA A 57 -9.25 2.84 3.14
C ALA A 57 -9.75 3.28 4.52
N LEU A 58 -9.02 4.16 5.20
CA LEU A 58 -9.42 4.69 6.51
C LEU A 58 -10.76 5.45 6.44
N ASN A 59 -10.93 6.31 5.43
CA ASN A 59 -12.19 7.04 5.25
C ASN A 59 -13.35 6.11 4.92
N SER A 60 -13.13 5.05 4.14
CA SER A 60 -14.13 4.02 3.89
C SER A 60 -14.56 3.30 5.16
N MET A 61 -13.60 2.90 6.00
CA MET A 61 -13.89 2.27 7.30
C MET A 61 -14.73 3.19 8.17
N LYS A 62 -14.37 4.47 8.29
CA LYS A 62 -15.13 5.46 9.05
C LYS A 62 -16.52 5.71 8.47
N SER A 63 -16.66 5.75 7.16
CA SER A 63 -17.95 5.87 6.50
C SER A 63 -18.85 4.66 6.76
N LEU A 64 -18.28 3.45 6.71
CA LEU A 64 -19.01 2.22 7.03
C LEU A 64 -19.47 2.20 8.50
N ALA A 65 -18.66 2.66 9.43
CA ALA A 65 -19.00 2.71 10.85
C ALA A 65 -20.28 3.51 11.16
N THR A 66 -20.69 4.42 10.27
CA THR A 66 -21.93 5.22 10.42
C THR A 66 -23.17 4.58 9.78
N LYS A 67 -23.01 3.42 9.14
CA LYS A 67 -24.13 2.73 8.48
C LYS A 67 -25.01 1.98 9.47
N GLU A 68 -26.32 1.99 9.23
CA GLU A 68 -27.30 1.37 10.11
C GLU A 68 -27.05 -0.13 10.30
N SER A 69 -26.74 -0.87 9.23
CA SER A 69 -26.43 -2.30 9.31
C SER A 69 -25.21 -2.58 10.20
N ILE A 70 -24.20 -1.70 10.17
CA ILE A 70 -22.97 -1.82 10.97
C ILE A 70 -23.28 -1.50 12.46
N ILE A 71 -24.12 -0.50 12.71
CA ILE A 71 -24.59 -0.19 14.06
C ILE A 71 -25.36 -1.37 14.66
N LEU A 72 -26.29 -1.96 13.91
CA LEU A 72 -27.03 -3.15 14.33
C LEU A 72 -26.09 -4.34 14.57
N PHE A 73 -25.09 -4.53 13.70
CA PHE A 73 -24.08 -5.58 13.89
C PHE A 73 -23.25 -5.39 15.15
N SER A 74 -22.93 -4.16 15.51
CA SER A 74 -22.17 -3.89 16.74
C SER A 74 -22.91 -4.35 17.98
N GLN A 75 -24.24 -4.30 17.96
CA GLN A 75 -25.11 -4.67 19.07
C GLN A 75 -25.52 -6.17 19.04
N SER A 76 -25.23 -6.87 17.94
CA SER A 76 -25.64 -8.27 17.78
C SER A 76 -24.71 -9.21 18.53
N THR A 77 -25.29 -10.10 19.34
CA THR A 77 -24.57 -11.17 20.04
C THR A 77 -24.75 -12.53 19.38
N GLU A 78 -25.65 -12.63 18.42
CA GLU A 78 -26.01 -13.88 17.73
C GLU A 78 -25.77 -13.73 16.21
N SER A 79 -25.72 -14.89 15.54
CA SER A 79 -25.57 -14.95 14.09
C SER A 79 -26.90 -14.61 13.41
N ASP A 80 -27.01 -13.41 12.86
CA ASP A 80 -28.13 -12.97 12.04
C ASP A 80 -27.73 -12.88 10.56
N TYR A 81 -28.14 -13.87 9.79
CA TYR A 81 -27.80 -13.95 8.37
C TYR A 81 -28.40 -12.82 7.53
N ALA A 82 -29.57 -12.28 7.90
CA ALA A 82 -30.18 -11.17 7.19
C ALA A 82 -29.37 -9.90 7.39
N LEU A 83 -28.91 -9.68 8.63
CA LEU A 83 -28.01 -8.58 8.97
C LEU A 83 -26.65 -8.71 8.25
N PHE A 84 -26.07 -9.91 8.23
CA PHE A 84 -24.79 -10.15 7.52
C PHE A 84 -24.92 -9.91 6.02
N SER A 85 -26.05 -10.28 5.41
CA SER A 85 -26.30 -9.99 3.99
C SER A 85 -26.40 -8.50 3.74
N ALA A 86 -27.13 -7.76 4.58
CA ALA A 86 -27.22 -6.29 4.46
C ALA A 86 -25.86 -5.61 4.61
N MET A 87 -25.06 -6.05 5.58
CA MET A 87 -23.69 -5.54 5.75
C MET A 87 -22.78 -5.85 4.56
N TYR A 88 -22.86 -7.09 4.05
CA TYR A 88 -22.09 -7.50 2.89
C TYR A 88 -22.42 -6.63 1.68
N ASP A 89 -23.69 -6.33 1.45
CA ASP A 89 -24.11 -5.46 0.36
C ASP A 89 -23.57 -4.04 0.53
N GLU A 90 -23.61 -3.47 1.74
CA GLU A 90 -23.04 -2.15 2.01
C GLU A 90 -21.52 -2.11 1.88
N ILE A 91 -20.81 -3.13 2.35
CA ILE A 91 -19.36 -3.26 2.18
C ILE A 91 -19.04 -3.35 0.68
N ARG A 92 -19.80 -4.15 -0.06
CA ARG A 92 -19.62 -4.36 -1.50
C ARG A 92 -19.91 -3.11 -2.30
N GLU A 93 -20.95 -2.35 -1.98
CA GLU A 93 -21.22 -1.06 -2.62
C GLU A 93 -20.07 -0.08 -2.41
N ASN A 94 -19.59 0.00 -1.17
CA ASN A 94 -18.43 0.85 -0.83
C ASN A 94 -17.19 0.40 -1.60
N TYR A 95 -16.93 -0.90 -1.68
CA TYR A 95 -15.84 -1.49 -2.45
C TYR A 95 -15.96 -1.20 -3.94
N LEU A 96 -17.16 -1.32 -4.54
CA LEU A 96 -17.38 -1.04 -5.97
C LEU A 96 -17.12 0.42 -6.33
N LEU A 97 -17.46 1.36 -5.44
CA LEU A 97 -17.17 2.78 -5.62
C LEU A 97 -15.65 3.06 -5.55
N MET A 98 -14.89 2.21 -4.86
CA MET A 98 -13.46 2.37 -4.59
C MET A 98 -12.59 1.35 -5.34
N ASN A 99 -13.14 0.62 -6.28
CA ASN A 99 -12.50 -0.50 -7.00
C ASN A 99 -11.17 -0.15 -7.70
N GLN A 100 -10.90 1.13 -7.91
CA GLN A 100 -9.62 1.60 -8.46
C GLN A 100 -8.41 1.38 -7.51
N PHE A 101 -8.64 1.00 -6.25
CA PHE A 101 -7.61 0.84 -5.22
C PHE A 101 -7.34 -0.62 -4.82
N GLU A 102 -8.06 -1.58 -5.40
CA GLU A 102 -7.84 -3.04 -5.30
C GLU A 102 -7.61 -3.56 -3.87
N TYR A 103 -8.30 -3.02 -2.87
CA TYR A 103 -8.26 -3.54 -1.51
C TYR A 103 -9.60 -4.14 -1.09
N SER A 104 -9.57 -5.12 -0.19
CA SER A 104 -10.76 -5.68 0.44
C SER A 104 -10.95 -5.09 1.83
N ILE A 105 -12.21 -4.93 2.25
CA ILE A 105 -12.57 -4.45 3.58
C ILE A 105 -13.27 -5.56 4.35
N GLY A 106 -13.03 -5.61 5.66
CA GLY A 106 -13.76 -6.44 6.60
C GLY A 106 -14.01 -5.73 7.92
N ILE A 107 -14.99 -6.23 8.67
CA ILE A 107 -15.40 -5.71 9.97
C ILE A 107 -15.50 -6.89 10.92
N LEU A 108 -14.79 -6.82 12.03
CA LEU A 108 -14.83 -7.78 13.13
C LEU A 108 -15.63 -7.20 14.28
N ASN A 109 -16.63 -7.94 14.72
CA ASN A 109 -17.24 -7.74 16.02
C ASN A 109 -16.61 -8.74 17.02
N PRO A 110 -15.88 -8.25 18.04
CA PRO A 110 -15.21 -9.12 19.00
C PRO A 110 -16.17 -9.87 19.93
N GLU A 111 -17.39 -9.38 20.11
CA GLU A 111 -18.38 -10.00 21.01
C GLU A 111 -18.95 -11.32 20.44
N ASN A 112 -19.24 -11.35 19.15
CA ASN A 112 -19.76 -12.54 18.48
C ASN A 112 -18.72 -13.34 17.69
N HIS A 113 -17.47 -12.86 17.64
CA HIS A 113 -16.35 -13.48 16.91
C HIS A 113 -16.62 -13.68 15.41
N ILE A 114 -17.44 -12.81 14.80
CA ILE A 114 -17.76 -12.87 13.38
C ILE A 114 -17.09 -11.73 12.64
N ILE A 115 -16.64 -12.06 11.45
CA ILE A 115 -16.08 -11.11 10.48
C ILE A 115 -16.96 -11.09 9.25
N VAL A 116 -17.42 -9.91 8.87
CA VAL A 116 -18.07 -9.66 7.58
C VAL A 116 -17.11 -8.87 6.70
N SER A 117 -16.84 -9.35 5.50
CA SER A 117 -15.91 -8.73 4.58
C SER A 117 -16.47 -8.68 3.15
N SER A 118 -15.79 -7.97 2.27
CA SER A 118 -16.10 -7.98 0.83
C SER A 118 -15.97 -9.37 0.18
N ASP A 119 -15.25 -10.30 0.81
CA ASP A 119 -15.07 -11.68 0.34
C ASP A 119 -16.06 -12.67 0.96
N GLY A 120 -16.89 -12.21 1.89
CA GLY A 120 -17.89 -13.02 2.58
C GLY A 120 -17.89 -12.81 4.09
N TYR A 121 -18.54 -13.72 4.80
CA TYR A 121 -18.56 -13.74 6.27
C TYR A 121 -17.84 -14.98 6.80
N PHE A 122 -17.11 -14.80 7.89
CA PHE A 122 -16.20 -15.79 8.45
C PHE A 122 -16.31 -15.81 9.98
N VAL A 123 -16.06 -16.97 10.57
CA VAL A 123 -15.69 -17.03 11.97
C VAL A 123 -14.26 -16.49 12.13
N TYR A 124 -13.97 -15.82 13.23
CA TYR A 124 -12.69 -15.15 13.50
C TYR A 124 -11.44 -15.98 13.13
N ASN A 125 -11.38 -17.22 13.59
CA ASN A 125 -10.20 -18.08 13.33
C ASN A 125 -10.06 -18.44 11.84
N ASP A 126 -11.17 -18.70 11.16
CA ASP A 126 -11.16 -19.10 9.75
C ASP A 126 -10.69 -17.95 8.85
N PHE A 127 -11.08 -16.72 9.19
CA PHE A 127 -10.64 -15.55 8.44
C PHE A 127 -9.14 -15.28 8.56
N PHE A 128 -8.58 -15.42 9.75
CA PHE A 128 -7.14 -15.22 9.94
C PHE A 128 -6.32 -16.35 9.34
N SER A 129 -6.82 -17.59 9.32
CA SER A 129 -6.24 -18.69 8.55
C SER A 129 -6.28 -18.40 7.04
N PHE A 130 -7.39 -17.88 6.55
CA PHE A 130 -7.54 -17.44 5.16
C PHE A 130 -6.52 -16.35 4.78
N LEU A 131 -6.26 -15.41 5.68
CA LEU A 131 -5.26 -14.38 5.51
C LEU A 131 -3.82 -14.83 5.82
N ASN A 132 -3.63 -16.09 6.21
CA ASN A 132 -2.32 -16.65 6.58
C ASN A 132 -1.60 -15.86 7.70
N ILE A 133 -2.35 -15.44 8.71
CA ILE A 133 -1.87 -14.61 9.83
C ILE A 133 -1.43 -15.46 11.03
N GLU A 134 -1.48 -16.78 10.95
CA GLU A 134 -1.31 -17.71 12.09
C GLU A 134 -0.06 -17.43 12.94
N THR A 135 1.07 -17.10 12.35
CA THR A 135 2.29 -16.78 13.11
C THR A 135 2.28 -15.40 13.76
N LYS A 136 1.34 -14.53 13.38
CA LYS A 136 1.15 -13.20 13.95
C LYS A 136 -0.14 -13.11 14.79
N ALA A 137 -0.80 -14.23 15.06
CA ALA A 137 -2.02 -14.27 15.86
C ALA A 137 -1.80 -13.66 17.26
N GLY A 138 -0.63 -13.88 17.86
CA GLY A 138 -0.25 -13.24 19.11
C GLY A 138 -0.20 -11.71 19.00
N LEU A 139 0.40 -11.17 17.95
CA LEU A 139 0.48 -9.73 17.73
C LEU A 139 -0.92 -9.12 17.55
N LEU A 140 -1.79 -9.78 16.80
CA LEU A 140 -3.15 -9.30 16.59
C LEU A 140 -3.96 -9.34 17.91
N SER A 141 -3.87 -10.41 18.70
CA SER A 141 -4.54 -10.49 19.99
C SER A 141 -4.02 -9.46 20.98
N GLU A 142 -2.72 -9.17 20.98
CA GLU A 142 -2.13 -8.07 21.76
C GLU A 142 -2.68 -6.70 21.31
N MET A 143 -2.77 -6.45 20.00
CA MET A 143 -3.34 -5.21 19.47
C MET A 143 -4.83 -5.06 19.79
N LEU A 144 -5.60 -6.15 19.72
CA LEU A 144 -7.02 -6.13 20.09
C LEU A 144 -7.21 -5.90 21.59
N ALA A 145 -6.30 -6.38 22.43
CA ALA A 145 -6.32 -6.16 23.88
C ALA A 145 -5.82 -4.76 24.31
N ASP A 146 -5.07 -4.06 23.45
CA ASP A 146 -4.56 -2.72 23.76
C ASP A 146 -5.66 -1.66 23.66
N ALA A 147 -6.05 -1.11 24.80
CA ALA A 147 -7.05 -0.05 24.88
C ALA A 147 -6.62 1.25 24.17
N SER A 148 -5.32 1.53 24.09
CA SER A 148 -4.75 2.73 23.45
C SER A 148 -4.64 2.59 21.93
N PHE A 149 -4.78 1.38 21.40
CA PHE A 149 -4.69 1.10 19.98
C PHE A 149 -5.81 1.81 19.19
N SER A 150 -5.45 2.51 18.15
CA SER A 150 -6.41 3.17 17.25
C SER A 150 -6.29 2.65 15.82
N SER A 151 -5.10 2.60 15.26
CA SER A 151 -4.86 1.99 13.94
C SER A 151 -3.41 1.54 13.78
N SER A 152 -3.19 0.50 12.99
CA SER A 152 -1.87 -0.01 12.64
C SER A 152 -1.87 -0.67 11.26
N ILE A 153 -0.68 -0.77 10.69
CA ILE A 153 -0.45 -1.48 9.42
C ILE A 153 0.60 -2.55 9.68
N PHE A 154 0.33 -3.76 9.20
CA PHE A 154 1.25 -4.88 9.32
C PHE A 154 1.25 -5.76 8.08
N GLU A 155 2.32 -6.50 7.88
CA GLU A 155 2.49 -7.44 6.77
C GLU A 155 2.21 -8.87 7.25
N THR A 156 1.46 -9.63 6.46
CA THR A 156 1.20 -11.06 6.68
C THR A 156 2.33 -11.92 6.13
N LEU A 157 2.31 -13.23 6.43
CA LEU A 157 3.31 -14.19 5.92
C LEU A 157 3.29 -14.33 4.39
N ASP A 158 2.13 -14.29 3.80
CA ASP A 158 1.94 -14.31 2.33
C ASP A 158 2.17 -12.94 1.69
N LYS A 159 2.73 -11.99 2.47
CA LYS A 159 3.10 -10.65 2.04
C LYS A 159 1.92 -9.76 1.62
N ARG A 160 0.75 -9.98 2.18
CA ARG A 160 -0.35 -9.00 2.13
C ARG A 160 -0.09 -7.91 3.16
N LEU A 161 -0.58 -6.72 2.87
CA LEU A 161 -0.62 -5.62 3.84
C LEU A 161 -2.02 -5.53 4.42
N ILE A 162 -2.10 -5.45 5.73
CA ILE A 162 -3.35 -5.25 6.45
C ILE A 162 -3.26 -3.95 7.23
N MET A 163 -4.25 -3.10 7.04
CA MET A 163 -4.53 -1.94 7.88
C MET A 163 -5.66 -2.32 8.83
N LEU A 164 -5.40 -2.28 10.12
CA LEU A 164 -6.40 -2.47 11.16
C LEU A 164 -6.74 -1.12 11.77
N HIS A 165 -8.03 -0.85 11.95
CA HIS A 165 -8.56 0.37 12.57
C HIS A 165 -9.64 0.01 13.59
N LYS A 166 -9.49 0.56 14.80
CA LYS A 166 -10.45 0.41 15.89
C LYS A 166 -11.40 1.61 15.87
N GLU A 167 -12.68 1.36 15.84
CA GLU A 167 -13.71 2.39 15.87
C GLU A 167 -14.74 2.09 16.95
N GLN A 168 -15.16 3.13 17.64
CA GLN A 168 -16.25 3.04 18.60
C GLN A 168 -17.57 3.30 17.88
N VAL A 169 -18.40 2.26 17.76
CA VAL A 169 -19.73 2.35 17.16
C VAL A 169 -20.75 2.29 18.29
N GLU A 170 -21.33 3.44 18.62
CA GLU A 170 -22.15 3.65 19.82
C GLU A 170 -21.41 3.21 21.11
N ASN A 171 -21.85 2.12 21.73
CA ASN A 171 -21.29 1.60 22.99
C ASN A 171 -20.38 0.38 22.78
N GLN A 172 -20.15 -0.05 21.55
CA GLN A 172 -19.38 -1.24 21.20
C GLN A 172 -18.14 -0.88 20.39
N THR A 173 -17.11 -1.68 20.54
CA THR A 173 -15.89 -1.56 19.78
C THR A 173 -15.91 -2.49 18.58
N LEU A 174 -15.81 -1.98 17.38
CA LEU A 174 -15.59 -2.75 16.17
C LEU A 174 -14.17 -2.57 15.65
N TYR A 175 -13.66 -3.59 14.99
CA TYR A 175 -12.38 -3.55 14.31
C TYR A 175 -12.60 -3.64 12.81
N PHE A 176 -12.22 -2.59 12.11
CA PHE A 176 -12.24 -2.51 10.66
C PHE A 176 -10.87 -2.85 10.13
N PHE A 177 -10.81 -3.58 9.05
CA PHE A 177 -9.55 -3.85 8.38
C PHE A 177 -9.68 -3.74 6.87
N ALA A 178 -8.65 -3.20 6.25
CA ALA A 178 -8.45 -3.24 4.83
C ALA A 178 -7.21 -4.08 4.53
N TYR A 179 -7.26 -4.88 3.48
CA TYR A 179 -6.14 -5.70 3.09
C TYR A 179 -5.91 -5.66 1.59
N TRP A 180 -4.63 -5.56 1.24
CA TRP A 180 -4.14 -5.50 -0.13
C TRP A 180 -3.33 -6.73 -0.45
N LYS A 181 -3.44 -7.22 -1.67
CA LYS A 181 -2.42 -8.12 -2.20
C LYS A 181 -1.13 -7.31 -2.39
N LYS A 182 0.00 -7.82 -1.90
CA LYS A 182 1.28 -7.09 -1.89
C LYS A 182 1.64 -6.47 -3.24
N ASN A 183 1.43 -7.23 -4.32
CA ASN A 183 1.79 -6.79 -5.66
C ASN A 183 0.92 -5.62 -6.16
N GLU A 184 -0.26 -5.43 -5.60
CA GLU A 184 -1.22 -4.39 -6.01
C GLU A 184 -0.88 -3.03 -5.39
N LEU A 185 -0.56 -2.99 -4.10
CA LEU A 185 -0.16 -1.76 -3.43
C LEU A 185 1.22 -1.25 -3.90
N LEU A 186 2.16 -2.18 -4.16
CA LEU A 186 3.53 -1.87 -4.56
C LEU A 186 3.76 -1.94 -6.08
N SER A 187 2.75 -2.30 -6.88
CA SER A 187 2.87 -2.46 -8.33
C SER A 187 3.42 -1.21 -9.04
N PRO A 188 3.09 0.02 -8.64
CA PRO A 188 3.69 1.20 -9.21
C PRO A 188 5.21 1.27 -9.04
N MET A 189 5.71 0.86 -7.87
CA MET A 189 7.16 0.83 -7.60
C MET A 189 7.87 -0.27 -8.41
N ASN A 190 7.24 -1.44 -8.56
CA ASN A 190 7.84 -2.58 -9.26
C ASN A 190 7.91 -2.37 -10.78
N GLN A 191 6.94 -1.68 -11.39
CA GLN A 191 6.95 -1.40 -12.83
C GLN A 191 8.05 -0.40 -13.21
N GLU A 192 8.31 0.58 -12.35
CA GLU A 192 9.30 1.63 -12.61
C GLU A 192 10.73 1.18 -12.34
N ILE A 193 10.96 0.26 -11.38
CA ILE A 193 12.28 -0.33 -11.13
C ILE A 193 12.72 -1.23 -12.31
N GLN A 194 11.79 -1.96 -12.94
CA GLN A 194 12.11 -2.78 -14.11
C GLN A 194 12.48 -1.98 -15.37
N VAL A 195 11.95 -0.77 -15.51
CA VAL A 195 12.30 0.10 -16.65
C VAL A 195 13.71 0.68 -16.51
N THR A 196 14.22 0.88 -15.31
CA THR A 196 15.56 1.40 -15.06
C THR A 196 16.66 0.34 -15.20
N ASP A 197 16.37 -0.96 -15.09
CA ASP A 197 17.36 -2.04 -15.25
C ASP A 197 17.60 -2.46 -16.73
N HIS A 198 16.79 -1.96 -17.67
CA HIS A 198 16.89 -2.29 -19.09
C HIS A 198 17.41 -1.17 -20.00
N GLN A 199 17.96 -0.10 -19.43
CA GLN A 199 18.67 0.98 -20.15
C GLN A 199 20.15 1.07 -19.73
#